data_a27cda46debbf55a5ea73f91946aedf8
#
_entry.id   a27cda46debbf55a5ea73f91946aedf8
#
_cell.length_a   1.000
_cell.length_b   1.000
_cell.length_c   1.000
_cell.angle_alpha   90.00
_cell.angle_beta   90.00
_cell.angle_gamma   90.00
#
_symmetry.space_group_name_H-M   'P 1'
#
loop_
_entity.id
_entity.type
_entity.pdbx_description
1 polymer ?
#
loop_
_entity_poly.entity_id
_entity_poly.type
_entity_poly.pdbx_seq_one_letter_code
_entity_poly.pdbx_strand_id
1 'polypeptide(L)'
;FDYLRTSSLRFILGRHEQGCVHMADGYARALGKVGVAVVTSGPGLTNAITGLGTANIDGIPLVLICGQVPLNQIGTDAFQESDTTGLTRAVTKHNFLVKRAAEIPQTVAEAFYIATHGKPGAVVIDIPKDVQEEMTSAEYPEKVVLRAYHPQRTPNISDVKQLAAILNSAERPLIYAGGGVVSSESSEDVVALARKANIPIVTTMMGIGVINGGDELSFGMSGVHGRCAANLAIATADVVLALGVRFNDRATGGEGFPTSGKSRFIHVDCDASSIGKNVPVKMGVV
;
A
#
# COMPACT_ATOMS: atom_id res chain seq x y z
N PHE A 1 -11.91 22.95 11.17
CA PHE A 1 -11.12 23.91 10.35
C PHE A 1 -10.62 25.11 11.15
N ASP A 2 -11.35 25.59 12.16
CA ASP A 2 -10.96 26.78 12.93
C ASP A 2 -9.59 26.64 13.60
N TYR A 3 -9.34 25.51 14.22
CA TYR A 3 -8.05 25.20 14.83
C TYR A 3 -6.93 25.02 13.80
N LEU A 4 -7.20 24.46 12.61
CA LEU A 4 -6.21 24.30 11.55
C LEU A 4 -5.67 25.65 11.07
N ARG A 5 -6.52 26.68 11.01
CA ARG A 5 -6.14 28.03 10.59
C ARG A 5 -5.08 28.69 11.50
N THR A 6 -5.10 28.34 12.78
CA THR A 6 -4.18 28.89 13.80
C THR A 6 -3.04 27.94 14.16
N SER A 7 -3.05 26.71 13.61
CA SER A 7 -2.02 25.70 13.87
C SER A 7 -0.76 25.94 13.02
N SER A 8 0.35 25.32 13.42
CA SER A 8 1.61 25.30 12.63
C SER A 8 1.57 24.28 11.48
N LEU A 9 0.48 23.52 11.31
CA LEU A 9 0.34 22.53 10.25
C LEU A 9 0.23 23.23 8.89
N ARG A 10 1.03 22.78 7.93
CA ARG A 10 0.90 23.23 6.54
C ARG A 10 -0.36 22.66 5.94
N PHE A 11 -1.31 23.52 5.62
CA PHE A 11 -2.58 23.18 5.05
C PHE A 11 -2.66 23.65 3.58
N ILE A 12 -3.12 22.75 2.68
CA ILE A 12 -3.31 23.05 1.26
C ILE A 12 -4.79 22.85 0.93
N LEU A 13 -5.44 23.93 0.54
CA LEU A 13 -6.84 23.90 0.12
C LEU A 13 -6.97 23.42 -1.32
N GLY A 14 -7.58 22.25 -1.50
CA GLY A 14 -7.93 21.74 -2.83
C GLY A 14 -9.28 22.27 -3.32
N ARG A 15 -9.53 22.16 -4.63
CA ARG A 15 -10.78 22.57 -5.27
C ARG A 15 -11.79 21.44 -5.42
N HIS A 16 -11.33 20.20 -5.25
CA HIS A 16 -12.15 19.00 -5.31
C HIS A 16 -11.54 17.93 -4.39
N GLU A 17 -12.37 17.23 -3.65
CA GLU A 17 -11.91 16.27 -2.62
C GLU A 17 -11.10 15.11 -3.22
N GLN A 18 -11.47 14.62 -4.39
CA GLN A 18 -10.65 13.64 -5.11
C GLN A 18 -9.23 14.16 -5.35
N GLY A 19 -9.10 15.43 -5.77
CA GLY A 19 -7.80 16.07 -5.95
C GLY A 19 -7.02 16.17 -4.63
N CYS A 20 -7.70 16.47 -3.50
CA CYS A 20 -7.06 16.50 -2.18
C CYS A 20 -6.48 15.13 -1.80
N VAL A 21 -7.24 14.05 -2.02
CA VAL A 21 -6.75 12.69 -1.71
C VAL A 21 -5.62 12.29 -2.65
N HIS A 22 -5.68 12.63 -3.95
CA HIS A 22 -4.57 12.37 -4.87
C HIS A 22 -3.32 13.21 -4.54
N MET A 23 -3.45 14.44 -4.03
CA MET A 23 -2.30 15.20 -3.53
C MET A 23 -1.67 14.52 -2.31
N ALA A 24 -2.48 14.01 -1.37
CA ALA A 24 -2.01 13.25 -0.22
C ALA A 24 -1.33 11.93 -0.65
N ASP A 25 -1.90 11.22 -1.62
CA ASP A 25 -1.31 10.02 -2.23
C ASP A 25 0.04 10.35 -2.90
N GLY A 26 0.12 11.41 -3.71
CA GLY A 26 1.37 11.86 -4.32
C GLY A 26 2.43 12.26 -3.30
N TYR A 27 2.03 12.93 -2.22
CA TYR A 27 2.92 13.24 -1.10
C TYR A 27 3.50 11.97 -0.45
N ALA A 28 2.64 10.98 -0.20
CA ALA A 28 3.07 9.72 0.41
C ALA A 28 4.07 8.97 -0.49
N ARG A 29 3.81 8.91 -1.79
CA ARG A 29 4.70 8.28 -2.77
C ARG A 29 6.06 8.97 -2.86
N ALA A 30 6.07 10.30 -2.84
CA ALA A 30 7.30 11.08 -3.02
C ALA A 30 8.20 11.08 -1.79
N LEU A 31 7.62 11.03 -0.58
CA LEU A 31 8.36 11.21 0.67
C LEU A 31 8.43 9.95 1.54
N GLY A 32 7.76 8.85 1.18
CA GLY A 32 7.67 7.67 2.02
C GLY A 32 6.91 7.89 3.35
N LYS A 33 6.09 8.95 3.43
CA LYS A 33 5.35 9.34 4.64
C LYS A 33 3.86 9.14 4.44
N VAL A 34 3.10 9.14 5.55
CA VAL A 34 1.64 9.04 5.48
C VAL A 34 1.05 10.31 4.87
N GLY A 35 0.28 10.16 3.80
CA GLY A 35 -0.53 11.25 3.26
C GLY A 35 -1.77 11.48 4.11
N VAL A 36 -2.13 12.76 4.34
CA VAL A 36 -3.32 13.10 5.12
C VAL A 36 -4.21 14.03 4.30
N ALA A 37 -5.50 13.69 4.22
CA ALA A 37 -6.52 14.55 3.64
C ALA A 37 -7.68 14.73 4.62
N VAL A 38 -8.37 15.88 4.52
CA VAL A 38 -9.54 16.19 5.35
C VAL A 38 -10.68 16.60 4.42
N VAL A 39 -11.85 15.98 4.59
CA VAL A 39 -13.04 16.23 3.79
C VAL A 39 -14.28 16.41 4.68
N THR A 40 -15.32 17.02 4.14
CA THR A 40 -16.62 17.10 4.81
C THR A 40 -17.40 15.78 4.66
N SER A 41 -18.50 15.65 5.37
CA SER A 41 -19.46 14.54 5.27
C SER A 41 -20.11 14.45 3.88
N GLY A 42 -20.81 13.37 3.61
CA GLY A 42 -21.63 13.17 2.42
C GLY A 42 -20.84 13.32 1.12
N PRO A 43 -21.10 14.37 0.32
CA PRO A 43 -20.46 14.58 -0.97
C PRO A 43 -18.94 14.73 -0.87
N GLY A 44 -18.40 15.23 0.23
CA GLY A 44 -16.96 15.32 0.43
C GLY A 44 -16.31 13.95 0.51
N LEU A 45 -16.92 13.03 1.27
CA LEU A 45 -16.46 11.64 1.33
C LEU A 45 -16.62 10.93 -0.01
N THR A 46 -17.80 11.00 -0.63
CA THR A 46 -18.05 10.28 -1.89
C THR A 46 -17.12 10.71 -3.00
N ASN A 47 -16.77 11.99 -3.08
CA ASN A 47 -15.76 12.49 -4.00
C ASN A 47 -14.35 11.98 -3.69
N ALA A 48 -14.04 11.65 -2.44
CA ALA A 48 -12.73 11.13 -2.03
C ALA A 48 -12.50 9.64 -2.37
N ILE A 49 -13.56 8.86 -2.63
CA ILE A 49 -13.53 7.40 -2.81
C ILE A 49 -12.53 6.96 -3.88
N THR A 50 -12.50 7.62 -5.02
CA THR A 50 -11.57 7.29 -6.12
C THR A 50 -10.10 7.36 -5.65
N GLY A 51 -9.74 8.42 -4.93
CA GLY A 51 -8.39 8.58 -4.40
C GLY A 51 -8.05 7.53 -3.34
N LEU A 52 -9.00 7.20 -2.44
CA LEU A 52 -8.85 6.13 -1.46
C LEU A 52 -8.60 4.78 -2.13
N GLY A 53 -9.40 4.43 -3.14
CA GLY A 53 -9.24 3.18 -3.90
C GLY A 53 -7.88 3.10 -4.58
N THR A 54 -7.40 4.18 -5.19
CA THR A 54 -6.08 4.26 -5.80
C THR A 54 -4.97 4.00 -4.78
N ALA A 55 -4.98 4.72 -3.65
CA ALA A 55 -3.97 4.56 -2.61
C ALA A 55 -3.99 3.13 -2.01
N ASN A 56 -5.17 2.59 -1.72
CA ASN A 56 -5.30 1.27 -1.10
C ASN A 56 -4.83 0.13 -2.02
N ILE A 57 -5.20 0.18 -3.31
CA ILE A 57 -4.76 -0.84 -4.28
C ILE A 57 -3.24 -0.81 -4.44
N ASP A 58 -2.65 0.37 -4.52
CA ASP A 58 -1.20 0.52 -4.73
C ASP A 58 -0.38 0.34 -3.45
N GLY A 59 -1.04 0.18 -2.29
CA GLY A 59 -0.34 0.03 -1.02
C GLY A 59 0.32 1.33 -0.56
N ILE A 60 -0.37 2.45 -0.70
CA ILE A 60 0.14 3.77 -0.30
C ILE A 60 -0.49 4.16 1.04
N PRO A 61 0.33 4.50 2.05
CA PRO A 61 -0.17 4.87 3.36
C PRO A 61 -0.88 6.22 3.32
N LEU A 62 -2.18 6.23 3.62
CA LEU A 62 -3.02 7.42 3.58
C LEU A 62 -4.02 7.40 4.73
N VAL A 63 -4.21 8.54 5.40
CA VAL A 63 -5.27 8.74 6.40
C VAL A 63 -6.20 9.84 5.89
N LEU A 64 -7.47 9.49 5.70
CA LEU A 64 -8.55 10.43 5.41
C LEU A 64 -9.33 10.73 6.70
N ILE A 65 -9.39 12.00 7.08
CA ILE A 65 -10.27 12.48 8.14
C ILE A 65 -11.54 13.00 7.48
N CYS A 66 -12.66 12.37 7.79
CA CYS A 66 -13.97 12.74 7.27
C CYS A 66 -14.82 13.36 8.38
N GLY A 67 -15.52 14.43 8.09
CA GLY A 67 -16.60 14.90 8.95
C GLY A 67 -17.84 14.03 8.79
N GLN A 68 -18.71 13.99 9.82
CA GLN A 68 -19.98 13.30 9.78
C GLN A 68 -21.07 14.20 10.43
N VAL A 69 -22.32 13.93 10.12
CA VAL A 69 -23.46 14.52 10.84
C VAL A 69 -23.41 14.16 12.33
N PRO A 70 -24.08 14.89 13.23
CA PRO A 70 -24.14 14.51 14.64
C PRO A 70 -24.60 13.06 14.85
N LEU A 71 -24.09 12.40 15.89
CA LEU A 71 -24.37 10.99 16.17
C LEU A 71 -25.86 10.63 16.19
N ASN A 72 -26.68 11.51 16.73
CA ASN A 72 -28.13 11.32 16.79
C ASN A 72 -28.85 11.50 15.44
N GLN A 73 -28.16 11.98 14.42
CA GLN A 73 -28.69 12.15 13.07
C GLN A 73 -28.22 11.06 12.09
N ILE A 74 -27.29 10.22 12.49
CA ILE A 74 -26.84 9.08 11.67
C ILE A 74 -28.01 8.10 11.49
N GLY A 75 -28.33 7.77 10.23
CA GLY A 75 -29.43 6.88 9.86
C GLY A 75 -30.80 7.59 9.74
N THR A 76 -30.83 8.92 9.66
CA THR A 76 -32.06 9.70 9.55
C THR A 76 -32.22 10.41 8.22
N ASP A 77 -31.36 10.15 7.23
CA ASP A 77 -31.31 10.86 5.95
C ASP A 77 -31.02 12.37 6.12
N ALA A 78 -30.21 12.71 7.09
CA ALA A 78 -29.84 14.09 7.39
C ALA A 78 -29.08 14.73 6.22
N PHE A 79 -29.11 16.07 6.14
CA PHE A 79 -28.40 16.79 5.08
C PHE A 79 -26.90 16.46 5.07
N GLN A 80 -26.40 16.01 3.93
CA GLN A 80 -25.01 15.54 3.74
C GLN A 80 -24.62 14.35 4.63
N GLU A 81 -25.56 13.55 5.06
CA GLU A 81 -25.27 12.25 5.64
C GLU A 81 -24.83 11.24 4.57
N SER A 82 -23.92 10.34 4.91
CA SER A 82 -23.62 9.14 4.14
C SER A 82 -23.11 8.03 5.06
N ASP A 83 -23.34 6.77 4.67
CA ASP A 83 -22.76 5.62 5.33
C ASP A 83 -21.25 5.53 5.01
N THR A 84 -20.44 6.30 5.74
CA THR A 84 -18.98 6.35 5.58
C THR A 84 -18.37 4.96 5.67
N THR A 85 -18.79 4.18 6.65
CA THR A 85 -18.27 2.81 6.88
C THR A 85 -18.59 1.89 5.72
N GLY A 86 -19.83 1.87 5.25
CA GLY A 86 -20.25 1.05 4.12
C GLY A 86 -19.56 1.44 2.82
N LEU A 87 -19.51 2.75 2.50
CA LEU A 87 -18.91 3.27 1.28
C LEU A 87 -17.39 3.04 1.22
N THR A 88 -16.69 3.12 2.34
CA THR A 88 -15.22 3.04 2.36
C THR A 88 -14.69 1.63 2.61
N ARG A 89 -15.51 0.70 3.07
CA ARG A 89 -15.09 -0.69 3.41
C ARG A 89 -14.33 -1.40 2.30
N ALA A 90 -14.77 -1.26 1.05
CA ALA A 90 -14.18 -1.94 -0.09
C ALA A 90 -12.89 -1.27 -0.63
N VAL A 91 -12.68 0.00 -0.30
CA VAL A 91 -11.59 0.83 -0.85
C VAL A 91 -10.58 1.29 0.18
N THR A 92 -10.68 0.77 1.41
CA THR A 92 -9.76 1.10 2.50
C THR A 92 -9.28 -0.15 3.21
N LYS A 93 -8.19 0.00 3.91
CA LYS A 93 -7.64 -1.03 4.78
C LYS A 93 -8.42 -1.12 6.10
N HIS A 94 -8.87 0.02 6.59
CA HIS A 94 -9.73 0.13 7.78
C HIS A 94 -10.49 1.46 7.79
N ASN A 95 -11.59 1.50 8.53
CA ASN A 95 -12.33 2.73 8.82
C ASN A 95 -12.80 2.75 10.27
N PHE A 96 -12.88 3.93 10.84
CA PHE A 96 -13.33 4.19 12.20
C PHE A 96 -14.51 5.15 12.17
N LEU A 97 -15.52 4.91 12.99
CA LEU A 97 -16.52 5.90 13.39
C LEU A 97 -16.25 6.25 14.87
N VAL A 98 -15.81 7.48 15.11
CA VAL A 98 -15.50 7.96 16.46
C VAL A 98 -16.78 8.41 17.16
N LYS A 99 -17.01 7.94 18.38
CA LYS A 99 -18.26 8.21 19.10
C LYS A 99 -18.11 9.18 20.29
N ARG A 100 -16.87 9.46 20.71
CA ARG A 100 -16.55 10.36 21.82
C ARG A 100 -15.24 11.08 21.54
N ALA A 101 -15.12 12.35 21.92
CA ALA A 101 -13.90 13.10 21.74
C ALA A 101 -12.67 12.46 22.42
N ALA A 102 -12.86 11.79 23.55
CA ALA A 102 -11.80 11.08 24.25
C ALA A 102 -11.17 9.91 23.45
N GLU A 103 -11.85 9.42 22.41
CA GLU A 103 -11.35 8.35 21.54
C GLU A 103 -10.47 8.88 20.40
N ILE A 104 -10.57 10.18 20.05
CA ILE A 104 -9.89 10.77 18.90
C ILE A 104 -8.37 10.52 18.93
N PRO A 105 -7.62 10.82 20.02
CA PRO A 105 -6.18 10.64 20.03
C PRO A 105 -5.75 9.19 19.78
N GLN A 106 -6.42 8.24 20.42
CA GLN A 106 -6.16 6.82 20.22
C GLN A 106 -6.50 6.38 18.79
N THR A 107 -7.66 6.78 18.28
CA THR A 107 -8.09 6.43 16.91
C THR A 107 -7.14 6.98 15.84
N VAL A 108 -6.66 8.21 16.01
CA VAL A 108 -5.67 8.80 15.10
C VAL A 108 -4.38 7.98 15.13
N ALA A 109 -3.87 7.64 16.32
CA ALA A 109 -2.66 6.83 16.44
C ALA A 109 -2.82 5.45 15.79
N GLU A 110 -3.96 4.79 16.01
CA GLU A 110 -4.29 3.50 15.39
C GLU A 110 -4.41 3.60 13.87
N ALA A 111 -5.03 4.66 13.35
CA ALA A 111 -5.17 4.89 11.91
C ALA A 111 -3.80 5.02 11.23
N PHE A 112 -2.89 5.81 11.79
CA PHE A 112 -1.52 5.92 11.27
C PHE A 112 -0.75 4.60 11.37
N TYR A 113 -0.91 3.88 12.47
CA TYR A 113 -0.30 2.56 12.63
C TYR A 113 -0.81 1.57 11.57
N ILE A 114 -2.13 1.46 11.39
CA ILE A 114 -2.73 0.55 10.41
C ILE A 114 -2.34 0.95 8.98
N ALA A 115 -2.33 2.24 8.66
CA ALA A 115 -1.96 2.72 7.34
C ALA A 115 -0.54 2.32 6.92
N THR A 116 0.40 2.21 7.87
CA THR A 116 1.83 1.99 7.60
C THR A 116 2.32 0.56 7.84
N HIS A 117 1.62 -0.26 8.65
CA HIS A 117 2.10 -1.59 9.05
C HIS A 117 1.45 -2.70 8.21
N GLY A 118 2.21 -3.79 7.94
CA GLY A 118 1.86 -4.78 6.93
C GLY A 118 1.88 -4.14 5.54
N LYS A 119 1.05 -4.59 4.61
CA LYS A 119 0.87 -3.87 3.34
C LYS A 119 0.28 -2.49 3.65
N PRO A 120 0.94 -1.39 3.28
CA PRO A 120 0.39 -0.05 3.50
C PRO A 120 -0.94 0.15 2.76
N GLY A 121 -1.73 1.13 3.20
CA GLY A 121 -3.02 1.41 2.55
C GLY A 121 -3.79 2.55 3.20
N ALA A 122 -4.94 2.87 2.62
CA ALA A 122 -5.79 3.96 3.07
C ALA A 122 -6.60 3.57 4.33
N VAL A 123 -6.71 4.49 5.27
CA VAL A 123 -7.55 4.39 6.47
C VAL A 123 -8.44 5.63 6.59
N VAL A 124 -9.69 5.46 6.97
CA VAL A 124 -10.64 6.56 7.16
C VAL A 124 -11.00 6.72 8.63
N ILE A 125 -11.02 7.96 9.09
CA ILE A 125 -11.53 8.34 10.42
C ILE A 125 -12.74 9.23 10.20
N ASP A 126 -13.92 8.76 10.56
CA ASP A 126 -15.19 9.46 10.47
C ASP A 126 -15.51 10.09 11.83
N ILE A 127 -15.59 11.42 11.90
CA ILE A 127 -15.74 12.16 13.15
C ILE A 127 -17.00 12.99 13.09
N PRO A 128 -18.07 12.59 13.84
CA PRO A 128 -19.31 13.34 13.93
C PRO A 128 -19.12 14.76 14.49
N LYS A 129 -20.00 15.68 14.04
CA LYS A 129 -19.91 17.09 14.40
C LYS A 129 -19.95 17.33 15.90
N ASP A 130 -20.87 16.70 16.60
CA ASP A 130 -21.02 16.80 18.07
C ASP A 130 -19.79 16.26 18.80
N VAL A 131 -19.16 15.19 18.29
CA VAL A 131 -17.88 14.66 18.81
C VAL A 131 -16.72 15.67 18.62
N GLN A 132 -16.70 16.42 17.50
CA GLN A 132 -15.70 17.46 17.27
C GLN A 132 -15.85 18.67 18.19
N GLU A 133 -17.08 18.91 18.70
CA GLU A 133 -17.41 20.01 19.61
C GLU A 133 -17.28 19.63 21.09
N GLU A 134 -17.17 18.34 21.39
CA GLU A 134 -17.03 17.82 22.74
C GLU A 134 -15.64 18.14 23.35
N MET A 135 -15.61 18.54 24.62
CA MET A 135 -14.36 18.82 25.35
C MET A 135 -13.75 17.51 25.88
N THR A 136 -12.45 17.39 25.74
CA THR A 136 -11.71 16.23 26.24
C THR A 136 -10.36 16.63 26.82
N SER A 137 -9.91 15.87 27.81
CA SER A 137 -8.54 15.90 28.34
C SER A 137 -7.71 14.69 27.92
N ALA A 138 -8.21 13.89 26.95
CA ALA A 138 -7.51 12.72 26.48
C ALA A 138 -6.21 13.10 25.75
N GLU A 139 -5.13 12.40 26.07
CA GLU A 139 -3.81 12.61 25.52
C GLU A 139 -3.52 11.62 24.36
N TYR A 140 -2.60 12.00 23.50
CA TYR A 140 -2.12 11.11 22.44
C TYR A 140 -1.34 9.94 23.05
N PRO A 141 -1.63 8.66 22.68
CA PRO A 141 -1.00 7.52 23.31
C PRO A 141 0.49 7.41 22.95
N GLU A 142 1.33 7.08 23.90
CA GLU A 142 2.76 6.82 23.64
C GLU A 142 2.99 5.57 22.79
N LYS A 143 2.06 4.60 22.86
CA LYS A 143 2.18 3.32 22.14
C LYS A 143 0.83 2.82 21.66
N VAL A 144 0.81 2.38 20.40
CA VAL A 144 -0.36 1.72 19.82
C VAL A 144 -0.30 0.21 20.06
N VAL A 145 -1.37 -0.36 20.62
CA VAL A 145 -1.53 -1.80 20.83
C VAL A 145 -2.88 -2.23 20.26
N LEU A 146 -2.85 -2.97 19.16
CA LEU A 146 -4.05 -3.53 18.54
C LEU A 146 -4.22 -5.00 18.90
N ARG A 147 -5.43 -5.41 19.31
CA ARG A 147 -5.71 -6.79 19.73
C ARG A 147 -5.59 -7.83 18.63
N ALA A 148 -5.98 -7.47 17.42
CA ALA A 148 -6.16 -8.42 16.31
C ALA A 148 -5.30 -8.10 15.07
N TYR A 149 -4.47 -7.06 15.12
CA TYR A 149 -3.65 -6.67 13.97
C TYR A 149 -2.17 -6.77 14.31
N HIS A 150 -1.58 -7.91 13.94
CA HIS A 150 -0.18 -8.22 14.19
C HIS A 150 0.48 -8.65 12.86
N PRO A 151 0.79 -7.69 11.97
CA PRO A 151 1.42 -8.03 10.71
C PRO A 151 2.79 -8.67 10.94
N GLN A 152 3.07 -9.76 10.22
CA GLN A 152 4.36 -10.43 10.28
C GLN A 152 5.45 -9.47 9.77
N ARG A 153 6.55 -9.37 10.50
CA ARG A 153 7.67 -8.46 10.16
C ARG A 153 8.93 -9.18 9.73
N THR A 154 9.06 -10.43 10.10
CA THR A 154 10.25 -11.25 9.82
C THR A 154 9.83 -12.58 9.21
N PRO A 155 10.44 -12.96 8.09
CA PRO A 155 10.15 -14.25 7.47
C PRO A 155 10.67 -15.39 8.35
N ASN A 156 10.12 -16.59 8.12
CA ASN A 156 10.64 -17.79 8.74
C ASN A 156 12.05 -18.12 8.17
N ILE A 157 13.02 -18.33 9.02
CA ILE A 157 14.41 -18.64 8.60
C ILE A 157 14.50 -19.92 7.77
N SER A 158 13.64 -20.93 8.03
CA SER A 158 13.60 -22.14 7.19
C SER A 158 13.20 -21.83 5.77
N ASP A 159 12.22 -20.90 5.57
CA ASP A 159 11.75 -20.52 4.25
C ASP A 159 12.81 -19.72 3.50
N VAL A 160 13.53 -18.83 4.19
CA VAL A 160 14.66 -18.11 3.60
C VAL A 160 15.78 -19.07 3.16
N LYS A 161 16.10 -20.09 3.95
CA LYS A 161 17.09 -21.12 3.57
C LYS A 161 16.64 -21.93 2.36
N GLN A 162 15.37 -22.31 2.30
CA GLN A 162 14.81 -23.06 1.17
C GLN A 162 14.80 -22.20 -0.10
N LEU A 163 14.40 -20.91 0.00
CA LEU A 163 14.47 -19.94 -1.09
C LEU A 163 15.90 -19.84 -1.62
N ALA A 164 16.88 -19.65 -0.74
CA ALA A 164 18.30 -19.55 -1.12
C ALA A 164 18.79 -20.83 -1.83
N ALA A 165 18.40 -22.01 -1.37
CA ALA A 165 18.74 -23.26 -2.01
C ALA A 165 18.17 -23.38 -3.43
N ILE A 166 16.90 -22.97 -3.62
CA ILE A 166 16.27 -22.96 -4.95
C ILE A 166 17.00 -21.98 -5.88
N LEU A 167 17.31 -20.76 -5.39
CA LEU A 167 17.99 -19.74 -6.16
C LEU A 167 19.41 -20.17 -6.56
N ASN A 168 20.15 -20.80 -5.64
CA ASN A 168 21.50 -21.31 -5.91
C ASN A 168 21.53 -22.47 -6.91
N SER A 169 20.42 -23.21 -7.08
CA SER A 169 20.29 -24.31 -8.04
C SER A 169 19.77 -23.85 -9.41
N ALA A 170 19.47 -22.57 -9.58
CA ALA A 170 18.93 -22.04 -10.81
C ALA A 170 20.03 -21.84 -11.87
N GLU A 171 19.72 -22.14 -13.13
CA GLU A 171 20.60 -21.88 -14.27
C GLU A 171 20.39 -20.47 -14.86
N ARG A 172 19.15 -19.97 -14.80
CA ARG A 172 18.75 -18.66 -15.30
C ARG A 172 17.83 -17.96 -14.31
N PRO A 173 18.36 -17.62 -13.11
CA PRO A 173 17.59 -16.91 -12.10
C PRO A 173 17.27 -15.48 -12.54
N LEU A 174 16.12 -14.95 -12.11
CA LEU A 174 15.68 -13.59 -12.35
C LEU A 174 15.10 -13.00 -11.08
N ILE A 175 15.43 -11.76 -10.75
CA ILE A 175 14.72 -10.98 -9.74
C ILE A 175 13.64 -10.14 -10.42
N TYR A 176 12.40 -10.25 -9.92
CA TYR A 176 11.29 -9.41 -10.35
C TYR A 176 10.88 -8.49 -9.20
N ALA A 177 11.28 -7.22 -9.27
CA ALA A 177 11.10 -6.25 -8.20
C ALA A 177 9.84 -5.40 -8.43
N GLY A 178 8.96 -5.36 -7.45
CA GLY A 178 7.74 -4.56 -7.45
C GLY A 178 7.81 -3.34 -6.53
N GLY A 179 6.66 -2.66 -6.41
CA GLY A 179 6.51 -1.50 -5.53
C GLY A 179 6.76 -1.80 -4.06
N GLY A 180 6.60 -3.06 -3.62
CA GLY A 180 6.90 -3.48 -2.26
C GLY A 180 8.38 -3.31 -1.90
N VAL A 181 9.30 -3.46 -2.85
CA VAL A 181 10.75 -3.21 -2.63
C VAL A 181 11.02 -1.72 -2.37
N VAL A 182 10.34 -0.85 -3.13
CA VAL A 182 10.48 0.61 -2.95
C VAL A 182 9.88 1.05 -1.62
N SER A 183 8.67 0.60 -1.31
CA SER A 183 7.96 0.99 -0.08
C SER A 183 8.59 0.44 1.20
N SER A 184 9.35 -0.63 1.13
CA SER A 184 10.13 -1.20 2.24
C SER A 184 11.55 -0.64 2.34
N GLU A 185 11.94 0.30 1.45
CA GLU A 185 13.29 0.89 1.39
C GLU A 185 14.41 -0.16 1.17
N SER A 186 14.06 -1.33 0.58
CA SER A 186 14.99 -2.47 0.41
C SER A 186 15.69 -2.50 -0.95
N SER A 187 15.68 -1.41 -1.70
CA SER A 187 16.27 -1.35 -3.05
C SER A 187 17.76 -1.69 -3.06
N GLU A 188 18.52 -1.16 -2.10
CA GLU A 188 19.96 -1.42 -1.99
C GLU A 188 20.26 -2.88 -1.68
N ASP A 189 19.48 -3.53 -0.82
CA ASP A 189 19.64 -4.95 -0.49
C ASP A 189 19.35 -5.83 -1.69
N VAL A 190 18.32 -5.51 -2.48
CA VAL A 190 17.98 -6.24 -3.71
C VAL A 190 19.09 -6.11 -4.75
N VAL A 191 19.64 -4.91 -4.93
CA VAL A 191 20.78 -4.68 -5.84
C VAL A 191 22.05 -5.40 -5.36
N ALA A 192 22.30 -5.39 -4.05
CA ALA A 192 23.43 -6.11 -3.47
C ALA A 192 23.32 -7.64 -3.70
N LEU A 193 22.12 -8.21 -3.52
CA LEU A 193 21.84 -9.60 -3.84
C LEU A 193 22.07 -9.90 -5.33
N ALA A 194 21.52 -9.05 -6.20
CA ALA A 194 21.64 -9.18 -7.65
C ALA A 194 23.10 -9.20 -8.10
N ARG A 195 23.90 -8.25 -7.61
CA ARG A 195 25.33 -8.17 -7.93
C ARG A 195 26.14 -9.35 -7.38
N LYS A 196 25.87 -9.76 -6.13
CA LYS A 196 26.55 -10.91 -5.50
C LYS A 196 26.35 -12.20 -6.27
N ALA A 197 25.15 -12.42 -6.82
CA ALA A 197 24.79 -13.65 -7.50
C ALA A 197 24.75 -13.50 -9.04
N ASN A 198 25.09 -12.32 -9.57
CA ASN A 198 24.99 -11.97 -11.00
C ASN A 198 23.61 -12.26 -11.59
N ILE A 199 22.56 -11.83 -10.90
CA ILE A 199 21.16 -12.07 -11.29
C ILE A 199 20.57 -10.79 -11.88
N PRO A 200 20.01 -10.83 -13.10
CA PRO A 200 19.35 -9.66 -13.69
C PRO A 200 18.07 -9.29 -12.91
N ILE A 201 17.74 -7.99 -12.95
CA ILE A 201 16.55 -7.41 -12.34
C ILE A 201 15.59 -6.91 -13.41
N VAL A 202 14.34 -7.34 -13.31
CA VAL A 202 13.19 -6.81 -14.03
C VAL A 202 12.28 -6.11 -13.02
N THR A 203 11.64 -5.01 -13.42
CA THR A 203 10.77 -4.27 -12.52
C THR A 203 9.32 -4.24 -13.00
N THR A 204 8.38 -4.08 -12.06
CA THR A 204 7.05 -3.55 -12.38
C THR A 204 7.12 -2.04 -12.58
N MET A 205 6.04 -1.40 -13.04
CA MET A 205 5.97 0.07 -13.09
C MET A 205 6.27 0.70 -11.73
N MET A 206 5.70 0.16 -10.65
CA MET A 206 5.92 0.66 -9.28
C MET A 206 7.30 0.28 -8.70
N GLY A 207 8.02 -0.63 -9.33
CA GLY A 207 9.39 -1.02 -8.99
C GLY A 207 10.47 -0.24 -9.75
N ILE A 208 10.08 0.67 -10.65
CA ILE A 208 11.05 1.53 -11.36
C ILE A 208 11.79 2.38 -10.34
N GLY A 209 13.13 2.37 -10.41
CA GLY A 209 14.00 3.04 -9.45
C GLY A 209 14.68 2.10 -8.44
N VAL A 210 14.27 0.83 -8.35
CA VAL A 210 14.96 -0.18 -7.53
C VAL A 210 16.42 -0.35 -7.95
N ILE A 211 16.67 -0.32 -9.26
CA ILE A 211 18.02 -0.36 -9.84
C ILE A 211 18.18 0.77 -10.84
N ASN A 212 19.38 1.31 -10.99
CA ASN A 212 19.68 2.29 -12.02
C ASN A 212 19.44 1.71 -13.42
N GLY A 213 18.72 2.45 -14.26
CA GLY A 213 18.39 2.00 -15.62
C GLY A 213 19.57 1.79 -16.57
N GLY A 214 20.75 2.33 -16.24
CA GLY A 214 22.01 2.13 -16.95
C GLY A 214 22.87 0.99 -16.40
N ASP A 215 22.43 0.31 -15.33
CA ASP A 215 23.15 -0.85 -14.76
C ASP A 215 23.02 -2.07 -15.69
N GLU A 216 24.09 -2.85 -15.84
CA GLU A 216 24.15 -4.04 -16.70
C GLU A 216 23.12 -5.10 -16.29
N LEU A 217 22.77 -5.17 -14.99
CA LEU A 217 21.74 -6.08 -14.48
C LEU A 217 20.33 -5.56 -14.63
N SER A 218 20.13 -4.31 -15.11
CA SER A 218 18.82 -3.70 -15.30
C SER A 218 18.21 -4.04 -16.65
N PHE A 219 17.23 -4.94 -16.68
CA PHE A 219 16.52 -5.30 -17.92
C PHE A 219 15.27 -4.41 -18.14
N GLY A 220 14.95 -3.56 -17.18
CA GLY A 220 13.88 -2.59 -17.25
C GLY A 220 12.51 -3.15 -16.84
N MET A 221 11.45 -2.43 -17.21
CA MET A 221 10.08 -2.76 -16.84
C MET A 221 9.51 -3.87 -17.71
N SER A 222 8.77 -4.80 -17.12
CA SER A 222 7.98 -5.83 -17.81
C SER A 222 6.50 -5.43 -17.96
N GLY A 223 5.75 -6.27 -18.65
CA GLY A 223 4.31 -6.17 -18.83
C GLY A 223 3.90 -5.62 -20.19
N VAL A 224 2.62 -5.16 -20.31
CA VAL A 224 2.02 -4.70 -21.57
C VAL A 224 2.82 -3.58 -22.23
N HIS A 225 3.35 -2.65 -21.44
CA HIS A 225 4.17 -1.53 -21.90
C HIS A 225 5.65 -1.73 -21.56
N GLY A 226 6.04 -2.97 -21.26
CA GLY A 226 7.39 -3.33 -20.87
C GLY A 226 8.36 -3.44 -22.03
N ARG A 227 9.65 -3.53 -21.69
CA ARG A 227 10.71 -3.79 -22.67
C ARG A 227 10.70 -5.24 -23.12
N CYS A 228 10.97 -5.50 -24.39
CA CYS A 228 11.12 -6.87 -24.91
C CYS A 228 12.13 -7.69 -24.11
N ALA A 229 13.28 -7.10 -23.74
CA ALA A 229 14.30 -7.76 -22.92
C ALA A 229 13.75 -8.23 -21.56
N ALA A 230 12.97 -7.39 -20.87
CA ALA A 230 12.35 -7.71 -19.58
C ALA A 230 11.35 -8.86 -19.72
N ASN A 231 10.45 -8.78 -20.72
CA ASN A 231 9.45 -9.82 -20.96
C ASN A 231 10.09 -11.15 -21.37
N LEU A 232 11.13 -11.10 -22.22
CA LEU A 232 11.88 -12.28 -22.64
C LEU A 232 12.64 -12.91 -21.46
N ALA A 233 13.24 -12.09 -20.58
CA ALA A 233 13.93 -12.57 -19.39
C ALA A 233 12.98 -13.37 -18.47
N ILE A 234 11.74 -12.85 -18.22
CA ILE A 234 10.73 -13.57 -17.46
C ILE A 234 10.35 -14.89 -18.16
N ALA A 235 10.15 -14.85 -19.47
CA ALA A 235 9.73 -16.03 -20.26
C ALA A 235 10.80 -17.14 -20.29
N THR A 236 12.08 -16.79 -20.18
CA THR A 236 13.22 -17.73 -20.30
C THR A 236 13.85 -18.10 -18.96
N ALA A 237 13.54 -17.40 -17.87
CA ALA A 237 14.02 -17.71 -16.54
C ALA A 237 13.52 -19.09 -16.08
N ASP A 238 14.34 -19.86 -15.38
CA ASP A 238 13.94 -21.11 -14.71
C ASP A 238 13.46 -20.86 -13.28
N VAL A 239 13.97 -19.79 -12.64
CA VAL A 239 13.52 -19.30 -11.31
C VAL A 239 13.31 -17.80 -11.37
N VAL A 240 12.14 -17.35 -10.96
CA VAL A 240 11.81 -15.94 -10.78
C VAL A 240 11.56 -15.64 -9.32
N LEU A 241 12.45 -14.87 -8.70
CA LEU A 241 12.29 -14.34 -7.35
C LEU A 241 11.49 -13.04 -7.43
N ALA A 242 10.20 -13.12 -7.14
CA ALA A 242 9.30 -11.96 -7.15
C ALA A 242 9.23 -11.33 -5.76
N LEU A 243 9.64 -10.07 -5.65
CA LEU A 243 9.74 -9.30 -4.41
C LEU A 243 8.74 -8.15 -4.43
N GLY A 244 7.70 -8.21 -3.59
CA GLY A 244 6.68 -7.16 -3.48
C GLY A 244 5.94 -6.88 -4.78
N VAL A 245 5.56 -7.93 -5.51
CA VAL A 245 4.91 -7.87 -6.84
C VAL A 245 3.48 -8.40 -6.74
N ARG A 246 2.48 -7.63 -7.14
CA ARG A 246 1.07 -8.07 -7.13
C ARG A 246 0.64 -8.88 -8.35
N PHE A 247 1.45 -8.96 -9.38
CA PHE A 247 1.13 -9.66 -10.63
C PHE A 247 -0.22 -9.26 -11.23
N ASN A 248 -0.52 -7.95 -11.28
CA ASN A 248 -1.72 -7.47 -11.96
C ASN A 248 -1.62 -7.68 -13.49
N ASP A 249 -2.74 -7.52 -14.19
CA ASP A 249 -2.85 -7.71 -15.63
C ASP A 249 -1.85 -6.86 -16.45
N ARG A 250 -1.56 -5.64 -15.98
CA ARG A 250 -0.59 -4.76 -16.65
C ARG A 250 0.85 -5.23 -16.49
N ALA A 251 1.18 -5.83 -15.35
CA ALA A 251 2.51 -6.37 -15.06
C ALA A 251 2.73 -7.72 -15.76
N THR A 252 1.67 -8.54 -15.90
CA THR A 252 1.75 -9.85 -16.55
C THR A 252 1.52 -9.82 -18.06
N GLY A 253 0.98 -8.73 -18.60
CA GLY A 253 0.67 -8.63 -20.02
C GLY A 253 -0.57 -9.40 -20.45
N GLY A 254 -1.40 -9.86 -19.53
CA GLY A 254 -2.62 -10.63 -19.83
C GLY A 254 -2.33 -12.09 -20.20
N GLU A 255 -3.07 -12.63 -21.16
CA GLU A 255 -2.88 -13.99 -21.68
C GLU A 255 -1.46 -14.15 -22.25
N GLY A 256 -0.72 -15.15 -21.81
CA GLY A 256 0.62 -15.44 -22.29
C GLY A 256 1.77 -15.08 -21.34
N PHE A 257 1.49 -14.52 -20.17
CA PHE A 257 2.50 -14.47 -19.12
C PHE A 257 2.93 -15.91 -18.79
N PRO A 258 4.23 -16.21 -18.63
CA PRO A 258 4.73 -17.58 -18.56
C PRO A 258 4.34 -18.30 -17.27
N THR A 259 3.03 -18.53 -17.11
CA THR A 259 2.47 -19.36 -16.02
C THR A 259 2.41 -20.85 -16.39
N SER A 260 2.45 -21.16 -17.68
CA SER A 260 2.44 -22.51 -18.25
C SER A 260 3.83 -23.07 -18.56
N GLY A 261 4.87 -22.28 -18.31
CA GLY A 261 6.25 -22.60 -18.68
C GLY A 261 7.04 -23.34 -17.59
N LYS A 262 8.34 -23.45 -17.83
CA LYS A 262 9.30 -24.10 -16.93
C LYS A 262 9.67 -23.23 -15.73
N SER A 263 9.24 -21.96 -15.69
CA SER A 263 9.60 -20.97 -14.65
C SER A 263 8.96 -21.31 -13.31
N ARG A 264 9.77 -21.37 -12.28
CA ARG A 264 9.35 -21.53 -10.89
C ARG A 264 9.31 -20.16 -10.23
N PHE A 265 8.12 -19.67 -9.90
CA PHE A 265 7.96 -18.40 -9.18
C PHE A 265 8.12 -18.63 -7.69
N ILE A 266 8.99 -17.84 -7.05
CA ILE A 266 9.07 -17.67 -5.61
C ILE A 266 8.54 -16.28 -5.30
N HIS A 267 7.50 -16.18 -4.49
CA HIS A 267 6.83 -14.91 -4.22
C HIS A 267 7.04 -14.49 -2.77
N VAL A 268 7.70 -13.37 -2.58
CA VAL A 268 7.93 -12.75 -1.26
C VAL A 268 7.08 -11.50 -1.17
N ASP A 269 6.18 -11.46 -0.20
CA ASP A 269 5.30 -10.32 0.03
C ASP A 269 4.88 -10.24 1.50
N CYS A 270 4.71 -9.03 2.04
CA CYS A 270 4.21 -8.81 3.40
C CYS A 270 2.71 -9.10 3.56
N ASP A 271 1.98 -9.26 2.44
CA ASP A 271 0.57 -9.60 2.39
C ASP A 271 0.38 -11.04 1.92
N ALA A 272 0.11 -11.94 2.87
CA ALA A 272 -0.14 -13.35 2.57
C ALA A 272 -1.25 -13.56 1.53
N SER A 273 -2.24 -12.66 1.45
CA SER A 273 -3.34 -12.73 0.50
C SER A 273 -2.93 -12.43 -0.95
N SER A 274 -1.80 -11.77 -1.13
CA SER A 274 -1.22 -11.48 -2.45
C SER A 274 -0.43 -12.65 -3.02
N ILE A 275 0.08 -13.54 -2.16
CA ILE A 275 0.93 -14.67 -2.57
C ILE A 275 0.11 -15.69 -3.36
N GLY A 276 0.55 -15.96 -4.61
CA GLY A 276 -0.10 -16.94 -5.47
C GLY A 276 -1.48 -16.55 -6.00
N LYS A 277 -1.95 -15.32 -5.75
CA LYS A 277 -3.29 -14.87 -6.12
C LYS A 277 -3.50 -14.84 -7.63
N ASN A 278 -2.55 -14.29 -8.37
CA ASN A 278 -2.69 -14.06 -9.82
C ASN A 278 -1.76 -14.94 -10.65
N VAL A 279 -0.69 -15.45 -10.07
CA VAL A 279 0.29 -16.31 -10.72
C VAL A 279 0.58 -17.51 -9.81
N PRO A 280 0.53 -18.76 -10.33
CA PRO A 280 0.92 -19.93 -9.54
C PRO A 280 2.36 -19.81 -9.05
N VAL A 281 2.58 -20.07 -7.79
CA VAL A 281 3.91 -19.99 -7.17
C VAL A 281 4.40 -21.34 -6.66
N LYS A 282 5.68 -21.60 -6.80
CA LYS A 282 6.32 -22.78 -6.23
C LYS A 282 6.50 -22.64 -4.73
N MET A 283 6.74 -21.42 -4.27
CA MET A 283 6.96 -21.10 -2.87
C MET A 283 6.51 -19.67 -2.57
N GLY A 284 5.82 -19.50 -1.45
CA GLY A 284 5.47 -18.19 -0.88
C GLY A 284 6.25 -17.94 0.40
N VAL A 285 6.67 -16.69 0.61
CA VAL A 285 7.35 -16.23 1.84
C VAL A 285 6.68 -14.94 2.29
N VAL A 286 6.20 -14.89 3.53
CA VAL A 286 5.58 -13.72 4.15
C VAL A 286 6.56 -13.04 5.07
#